data_8dea3b5435c0150bb1555a2412ba0916
#
_entry.id   8dea3b5435c0150bb1555a2412ba0916
#
_cell.length_a   1.000
_cell.length_b   1.000
_cell.length_c   1.000
_cell.angle_alpha   90.00
_cell.angle_beta   90.00
_cell.angle_gamma   90.00
#
_symmetry.space_group_name_H-M   'P 1'
#
loop_
_entity.id
_entity.type
_entity.pdbx_description
1 polymer ?
#
loop_
_entity_poly.entity_id
_entity_poly.type
_entity_poly.pdbx_seq_one_letter_code
_entity_poly.pdbx_strand_id
1 'polypeptide(L)'
;MKTIFLANDRTKVESVYSAETMERLTRLTDIDVSAIYCKDDVLADPAKFAEVEYIFTTWSMPGFEEEEIKAYLPSVKAVFYAAGSVQYFARQFIHCGAKVFSSWAANAVPVAEFTVAEILLANKGFYVSAQLQKEGKRQEAMDYVLAHRGNYGCTVGIIGAGMIGALTIELLKAFKLKVLVFDPFLSDERAEKLGVERCSLERIFSECSVISNHLANNAQTKGMLNGKLFALMQDYATFLNTGRGAQVVEEDLIEALEKNPTLTAVLDVTEPEPPLPDSKFYTLPNVILTPHAAGSQSDEFHRMSEYAVNEYEKLVSGQPTSYEVTLKMLETMA
;
A
#
# COMPACT_ATOMS: atom_id res chain seq x y z
N MET A 1 -4.15 -8.43 34.12
CA MET A 1 -4.55 -8.10 32.73
C MET A 1 -3.34 -8.34 31.83
N LYS A 2 -3.44 -9.30 30.93
CA LYS A 2 -2.31 -9.70 30.06
C LYS A 2 -2.43 -9.21 28.63
N THR A 3 -3.64 -8.88 28.21
CA THR A 3 -3.92 -8.42 26.84
C THR A 3 -4.67 -7.10 26.86
N ILE A 4 -4.22 -6.13 26.04
CA ILE A 4 -4.83 -4.80 25.98
C ILE A 4 -5.00 -4.31 24.55
N PHE A 5 -5.90 -3.35 24.36
CA PHE A 5 -5.82 -2.39 23.26
C PHE A 5 -4.99 -1.18 23.67
N LEU A 6 -4.07 -0.76 22.79
CA LEU A 6 -3.21 0.41 22.99
C LEU A 6 -3.23 1.30 21.75
N ALA A 7 -3.80 2.48 21.87
CA ALA A 7 -3.90 3.48 20.79
C ALA A 7 -4.18 4.88 21.35
N ASN A 8 -3.57 5.92 20.76
CA ASN A 8 -3.86 7.31 21.17
C ASN A 8 -5.21 7.82 20.67
N ASP A 9 -5.79 7.18 19.66
CA ASP A 9 -7.11 7.51 19.12
C ASP A 9 -8.01 6.27 19.15
N ARG A 10 -8.96 6.27 20.07
CA ARG A 10 -9.94 5.21 20.27
C ARG A 10 -10.75 4.89 19.01
N THR A 11 -11.10 5.92 18.24
CA THR A 11 -11.95 5.76 17.06
C THR A 11 -11.29 4.90 15.98
N LYS A 12 -9.95 4.87 15.93
CA LYS A 12 -9.19 4.01 15.01
C LYS A 12 -9.34 2.53 15.36
N VAL A 13 -9.30 2.18 16.64
CA VAL A 13 -9.54 0.78 17.06
C VAL A 13 -10.97 0.37 16.73
N GLU A 14 -11.95 1.22 17.06
CA GLU A 14 -13.37 0.96 16.81
C GLU A 14 -13.71 0.82 15.31
N SER A 15 -12.97 1.52 14.43
CA SER A 15 -13.15 1.40 12.97
C SER A 15 -12.50 0.16 12.36
N VAL A 16 -11.40 -0.32 12.95
CA VAL A 16 -10.61 -1.44 12.39
C VAL A 16 -11.07 -2.80 12.93
N TYR A 17 -11.36 -2.87 14.22
CA TYR A 17 -11.78 -4.11 14.87
C TYR A 17 -13.31 -4.24 14.81
N SER A 18 -13.82 -5.11 13.94
CA SER A 18 -15.25 -5.39 13.83
C SER A 18 -15.81 -6.00 15.13
N ALA A 19 -17.14 -5.95 15.30
CA ALA A 19 -17.80 -6.60 16.43
C ALA A 19 -17.47 -8.10 16.52
N GLU A 20 -17.38 -8.79 15.36
CA GLU A 20 -17.00 -10.22 15.28
C GLU A 20 -15.56 -10.43 15.76
N THR A 21 -14.62 -9.56 15.33
CA THR A 21 -13.21 -9.63 15.75
C THR A 21 -13.06 -9.35 17.25
N MET A 22 -13.82 -8.37 17.77
CA MET A 22 -13.87 -8.06 19.22
C MET A 22 -14.40 -9.25 20.03
N GLU A 23 -15.50 -9.87 19.60
CA GLU A 23 -16.04 -11.08 20.24
C GLU A 23 -15.05 -12.25 20.20
N ARG A 24 -14.34 -12.41 19.07
CA ARG A 24 -13.29 -13.43 18.94
C ARG A 24 -12.14 -13.18 19.94
N LEU A 25 -11.68 -11.95 20.11
CA LEU A 25 -10.65 -11.55 21.06
C LEU A 25 -11.06 -11.84 22.52
N THR A 26 -12.29 -11.54 22.90
CA THR A 26 -12.81 -11.85 24.25
C THR A 26 -12.87 -13.33 24.56
N ARG A 27 -13.04 -14.18 23.54
CA ARG A 27 -12.98 -15.65 23.71
C ARG A 27 -11.56 -16.19 23.83
N LEU A 28 -10.60 -15.52 23.22
CA LEU A 28 -9.21 -15.97 23.12
C LEU A 28 -8.30 -15.43 24.23
N THR A 29 -8.68 -14.30 24.83
CA THR A 29 -7.82 -13.54 25.75
C THR A 29 -8.60 -13.02 26.95
N ASP A 30 -7.88 -12.40 27.89
CA ASP A 30 -8.47 -11.65 29.01
C ASP A 30 -8.70 -10.16 28.68
N ILE A 31 -8.76 -9.79 27.41
CA ILE A 31 -8.90 -8.40 26.97
C ILE A 31 -10.27 -7.81 27.35
N ASP A 32 -10.25 -6.61 27.90
CA ASP A 32 -11.43 -5.77 28.01
C ASP A 32 -11.55 -4.92 26.73
N VAL A 33 -12.41 -5.33 25.81
CA VAL A 33 -12.60 -4.65 24.51
C VAL A 33 -13.25 -3.27 24.68
N SER A 34 -13.81 -2.93 25.83
CA SER A 34 -14.33 -1.59 26.13
C SER A 34 -13.24 -0.61 26.56
N ALA A 35 -12.07 -1.13 26.98
CA ALA A 35 -10.94 -0.36 27.46
C ALA A 35 -9.85 -0.25 26.40
N ILE A 36 -9.69 0.95 25.84
CA ILE A 36 -8.59 1.29 24.93
C ILE A 36 -7.69 2.29 25.63
N TYR A 37 -6.45 1.90 25.88
CA TYR A 37 -5.47 2.68 26.61
C TYR A 37 -4.61 3.52 25.68
N CYS A 38 -4.21 4.71 26.13
CA CYS A 38 -3.23 5.56 25.45
C CYS A 38 -1.86 5.52 26.17
N LYS A 39 -0.86 6.22 25.62
CA LYS A 39 0.46 6.31 26.25
C LYS A 39 0.39 6.91 27.66
N ASP A 40 -0.41 7.96 27.84
CA ASP A 40 -0.52 8.66 29.11
C ASP A 40 -1.10 7.75 30.21
N ASP A 41 -2.04 6.85 29.87
CA ASP A 41 -2.55 5.85 30.83
C ASP A 41 -1.45 4.92 31.31
N VAL A 42 -0.58 4.47 30.38
CA VAL A 42 0.55 3.58 30.71
C VAL A 42 1.57 4.28 31.61
N LEU A 43 1.86 5.54 31.33
CA LEU A 43 2.80 6.34 32.13
C LEU A 43 2.24 6.70 33.51
N ALA A 44 0.92 6.90 33.61
CA ALA A 44 0.27 7.30 34.88
C ALA A 44 0.16 6.16 35.89
N ASP A 45 0.01 4.91 35.44
CA ASP A 45 -0.14 3.74 36.35
C ASP A 45 0.69 2.54 35.84
N PRO A 46 2.02 2.58 35.95
CA PRO A 46 2.90 1.51 35.46
C PRO A 46 2.59 0.14 36.07
N ALA A 47 2.14 0.09 37.32
CA ALA A 47 1.85 -1.17 37.99
C ALA A 47 0.71 -1.95 37.33
N LYS A 48 -0.26 -1.25 36.77
CA LYS A 48 -1.38 -1.83 36.02
C LYS A 48 -0.93 -2.55 34.75
N PHE A 49 0.13 -2.06 34.10
CA PHE A 49 0.58 -2.53 32.79
C PHE A 49 1.82 -3.45 32.86
N ALA A 50 2.41 -3.63 34.05
CA ALA A 50 3.61 -4.43 34.23
C ALA A 50 3.47 -5.91 33.82
N GLU A 51 2.25 -6.47 33.86
CA GLU A 51 1.97 -7.86 33.47
C GLU A 51 1.39 -7.99 32.04
N VAL A 52 1.33 -6.91 31.26
CA VAL A 52 0.82 -6.94 29.88
C VAL A 52 1.78 -7.75 29.00
N GLU A 53 1.26 -8.80 28.38
CA GLU A 53 2.01 -9.69 27.50
C GLU A 53 1.72 -9.42 26.02
N TYR A 54 0.49 -9.03 25.69
CA TYR A 54 0.04 -8.85 24.31
C TYR A 54 -0.68 -7.51 24.11
N ILE A 55 -0.30 -6.82 23.05
CA ILE A 55 -0.88 -5.54 22.68
C ILE A 55 -1.53 -5.69 21.30
N PHE A 56 -2.84 -5.41 21.22
CA PHE A 56 -3.54 -5.19 19.97
C PHE A 56 -3.64 -3.69 19.70
N THR A 57 -3.40 -3.29 18.47
CA THR A 57 -3.35 -1.88 18.08
C THR A 57 -3.60 -1.71 16.58
N THR A 58 -3.68 -0.46 16.14
CA THR A 58 -3.82 -0.07 14.75
C THR A 58 -3.20 1.32 14.53
N TRP A 59 -3.64 2.09 13.54
CA TRP A 59 -3.22 3.50 13.39
C TRP A 59 -3.34 4.22 14.73
N SER A 60 -2.44 5.14 15.02
CA SER A 60 -2.29 5.80 16.32
C SER A 60 -1.69 4.95 17.45
N MET A 61 -1.01 3.83 17.12
CA MET A 61 -0.14 3.18 18.11
C MET A 61 0.82 4.22 18.70
N PRO A 62 0.89 4.40 20.01
CA PRO A 62 1.85 5.34 20.60
C PRO A 62 3.30 4.89 20.41
N GLY A 63 4.19 5.83 20.13
CA GLY A 63 5.64 5.59 20.17
C GLY A 63 6.15 5.52 21.59
N PHE A 64 7.01 4.55 21.87
CA PHE A 64 7.75 4.40 23.13
C PHE A 64 9.25 4.32 22.83
N GLU A 65 10.05 4.90 23.71
CA GLU A 65 11.49 4.64 23.74
C GLU A 65 11.77 3.30 24.42
N GLU A 66 12.94 2.70 24.19
CA GLU A 66 13.30 1.40 24.74
C GLU A 66 13.28 1.40 26.28
N GLU A 67 13.71 2.49 26.91
CA GLU A 67 13.69 2.66 28.36
C GLU A 67 12.26 2.71 28.91
N GLU A 68 11.33 3.33 28.18
CA GLU A 68 9.91 3.36 28.55
C GLU A 68 9.29 1.97 28.45
N ILE A 69 9.60 1.21 27.38
CA ILE A 69 9.10 -0.18 27.22
C ILE A 69 9.59 -1.04 28.38
N LYS A 70 10.87 -0.99 28.70
CA LYS A 70 11.47 -1.76 29.81
C LYS A 70 10.88 -1.37 31.18
N ALA A 71 10.55 -0.09 31.38
CA ALA A 71 10.04 0.42 32.65
C ALA A 71 8.54 0.17 32.83
N TYR A 72 7.74 0.32 31.77
CA TYR A 72 6.28 0.38 31.87
C TYR A 72 5.57 -0.84 31.27
N LEU A 73 6.22 -1.56 30.34
CA LEU A 73 5.68 -2.71 29.64
C LEU A 73 6.67 -3.91 29.66
N PRO A 74 7.29 -4.23 30.82
CA PRO A 74 8.41 -5.18 30.90
C PRO A 74 8.06 -6.61 30.52
N SER A 75 6.78 -6.98 30.51
CA SER A 75 6.32 -8.35 30.20
C SER A 75 5.83 -8.51 28.77
N VAL A 76 5.89 -7.47 27.92
CA VAL A 76 5.35 -7.52 26.55
C VAL A 76 6.13 -8.52 25.70
N LYS A 77 5.39 -9.50 25.18
CA LYS A 77 5.87 -10.58 24.30
C LYS A 77 5.61 -10.29 22.83
N ALA A 78 4.44 -9.66 22.52
CA ALA A 78 4.10 -9.35 21.14
C ALA A 78 3.15 -8.15 21.02
N VAL A 79 3.30 -7.43 19.90
CA VAL A 79 2.42 -6.36 19.42
C VAL A 79 1.78 -6.81 18.10
N PHE A 80 0.45 -6.78 18.02
CA PHE A 80 -0.34 -7.11 16.84
C PHE A 80 -0.92 -5.82 16.26
N TYR A 81 -0.29 -5.34 15.20
CA TYR A 81 -0.63 -4.08 14.56
C TYR A 81 -1.54 -4.32 13.35
N ALA A 82 -2.82 -4.01 13.50
CA ALA A 82 -3.85 -4.13 12.47
C ALA A 82 -3.80 -2.93 11.50
N ALA A 83 -2.63 -2.72 10.87
CA ALA A 83 -2.40 -1.78 9.79
C ALA A 83 -1.09 -2.14 9.05
N GLY A 84 -0.61 -1.28 8.14
CA GLY A 84 0.55 -1.57 7.28
C GLY A 84 1.89 -1.19 7.90
N SER A 85 2.31 0.08 7.78
CA SER A 85 3.66 0.52 8.16
C SER A 85 3.88 0.61 9.66
N VAL A 86 4.95 -0.04 10.12
CA VAL A 86 5.34 -0.12 11.53
C VAL A 86 6.64 0.63 11.84
N GLN A 87 7.18 1.38 10.89
CA GLN A 87 8.51 2.01 10.94
C GLN A 87 8.73 2.89 12.18
N TYR A 88 7.69 3.56 12.65
CA TYR A 88 7.79 4.56 13.71
C TYR A 88 7.84 3.99 15.14
N PHE A 89 7.52 2.69 15.35
CA PHE A 89 7.49 2.10 16.70
C PHE A 89 8.11 0.70 16.80
N ALA A 90 8.14 -0.08 15.71
CA ALA A 90 8.44 -1.51 15.80
C ALA A 90 9.86 -1.80 16.27
N ARG A 91 10.83 -0.97 15.88
CA ARG A 91 12.26 -1.17 16.22
C ARG A 91 12.49 -1.24 17.72
N GLN A 92 11.89 -0.32 18.46
CA GLN A 92 12.03 -0.24 19.91
C GLN A 92 11.48 -1.49 20.61
N PHE A 93 10.30 -1.95 20.20
CA PHE A 93 9.71 -3.19 20.74
C PHE A 93 10.56 -4.42 20.42
N ILE A 94 11.06 -4.53 19.18
CA ILE A 94 11.93 -5.65 18.76
C ILE A 94 13.24 -5.65 19.55
N HIS A 95 13.87 -4.48 19.77
CA HIS A 95 15.09 -4.38 20.59
C HIS A 95 14.83 -4.76 22.07
N CYS A 96 13.62 -4.55 22.57
CA CYS A 96 13.22 -5.00 23.91
C CYS A 96 12.81 -6.49 23.94
N GLY A 97 12.92 -7.23 22.85
CA GLY A 97 12.65 -8.66 22.76
C GLY A 97 11.21 -9.04 22.46
N ALA A 98 10.33 -8.06 22.22
CA ALA A 98 8.96 -8.33 21.81
C ALA A 98 8.89 -8.60 20.31
N LYS A 99 7.97 -9.49 19.89
CA LYS A 99 7.63 -9.68 18.49
C LYS A 99 6.68 -8.59 18.02
N VAL A 100 6.80 -8.17 16.76
CA VAL A 100 5.86 -7.24 16.13
C VAL A 100 5.26 -7.91 14.92
N PHE A 101 3.93 -7.96 14.86
CA PHE A 101 3.17 -8.46 13.71
C PHE A 101 2.46 -7.29 13.05
N SER A 102 2.48 -7.24 11.73
CA SER A 102 1.80 -6.19 10.96
C SER A 102 0.89 -6.79 9.89
N SER A 103 -0.27 -6.18 9.70
CA SER A 103 -1.27 -6.61 8.72
C SER A 103 -1.03 -6.01 7.32
N TRP A 104 0.23 -5.73 6.95
CA TRP A 104 0.55 -5.13 5.62
C TRP A 104 -0.04 -5.92 4.45
N ALA A 105 -0.10 -7.26 4.57
CA ALA A 105 -0.62 -8.11 3.52
C ALA A 105 -2.14 -7.99 3.36
N ALA A 106 -2.88 -7.71 4.44
CA ALA A 106 -4.30 -7.41 4.36
C ALA A 106 -4.56 -6.10 3.61
N ASN A 107 -3.75 -5.06 3.89
CA ASN A 107 -3.86 -3.77 3.19
C ASN A 107 -3.37 -3.83 1.73
N ALA A 108 -2.57 -4.81 1.36
CA ALA A 108 -2.13 -5.00 -0.03
C ALA A 108 -3.27 -5.45 -0.97
N VAL A 109 -4.29 -6.12 -0.43
CA VAL A 109 -5.41 -6.65 -1.23
C VAL A 109 -6.19 -5.53 -1.93
N PRO A 110 -6.77 -4.54 -1.23
CA PRO A 110 -7.52 -3.47 -1.90
C PRO A 110 -6.65 -2.65 -2.84
N VAL A 111 -5.36 -2.42 -2.53
CA VAL A 111 -4.45 -1.71 -3.44
C VAL A 111 -4.28 -2.47 -4.75
N ALA A 112 -4.15 -3.79 -4.70
CA ALA A 112 -4.03 -4.60 -5.92
C ALA A 112 -5.35 -4.63 -6.70
N GLU A 113 -6.50 -4.74 -6.03
CA GLU A 113 -7.83 -4.70 -6.65
C GLU A 113 -8.09 -3.35 -7.32
N PHE A 114 -7.81 -2.24 -6.63
CA PHE A 114 -7.86 -0.88 -7.17
C PHE A 114 -6.95 -0.74 -8.40
N THR A 115 -5.70 -1.17 -8.29
CA THR A 115 -4.73 -1.11 -9.39
C THR A 115 -5.20 -1.87 -10.63
N VAL A 116 -5.77 -3.06 -10.47
CA VAL A 116 -6.32 -3.85 -11.58
C VAL A 116 -7.48 -3.10 -12.25
N ALA A 117 -8.41 -2.53 -11.46
CA ALA A 117 -9.50 -1.74 -12.00
C ALA A 117 -8.99 -0.55 -12.82
N GLU A 118 -8.00 0.19 -12.29
CA GLU A 118 -7.35 1.32 -12.97
C GLU A 118 -6.67 0.89 -14.29
N ILE A 119 -5.93 -0.22 -14.29
CA ILE A 119 -5.29 -0.77 -15.49
C ILE A 119 -6.32 -1.07 -16.57
N LEU A 120 -7.43 -1.71 -16.21
CA LEU A 120 -8.47 -2.09 -17.17
C LEU A 120 -9.19 -0.87 -17.75
N LEU A 121 -9.44 0.16 -16.96
CA LEU A 121 -10.03 1.43 -17.39
C LEU A 121 -9.06 2.23 -18.25
N ALA A 122 -7.79 2.31 -17.85
CA ALA A 122 -6.73 3.00 -18.59
C ALA A 122 -6.54 2.42 -20.00
N ASN A 123 -6.49 1.09 -20.14
CA ASN A 123 -6.41 0.43 -21.46
C ASN A 123 -7.60 0.73 -22.38
N LYS A 124 -8.70 1.24 -21.83
CA LYS A 124 -9.90 1.67 -22.58
C LYS A 124 -9.93 3.17 -22.87
N GLY A 125 -8.93 3.94 -22.41
CA GLY A 125 -8.93 5.41 -22.50
C GLY A 125 -10.09 6.05 -21.74
N PHE A 126 -10.54 5.41 -20.66
CA PHE A 126 -11.78 5.77 -19.97
C PHE A 126 -11.78 7.20 -19.44
N TYR A 127 -10.71 7.64 -18.78
CA TYR A 127 -10.71 8.91 -18.04
C TYR A 127 -10.89 10.12 -18.96
N VAL A 128 -10.04 10.24 -19.97
CA VAL A 128 -10.08 11.38 -20.92
C VAL A 128 -11.33 11.29 -21.80
N SER A 129 -11.70 10.10 -22.27
CA SER A 129 -12.90 9.95 -23.09
C SER A 129 -14.21 10.28 -22.33
N ALA A 130 -14.28 9.92 -21.05
CA ALA A 130 -15.44 10.27 -20.21
C ALA A 130 -15.55 11.78 -20.01
N GLN A 131 -14.43 12.48 -19.82
CA GLN A 131 -14.41 13.93 -19.71
C GLN A 131 -14.82 14.60 -21.05
N LEU A 132 -14.26 14.18 -22.18
CA LEU A 132 -14.64 14.68 -23.50
C LEU A 132 -16.14 14.45 -23.79
N GLN A 133 -16.67 13.28 -23.43
CA GLN A 133 -18.09 12.98 -23.57
C GLN A 133 -18.96 13.94 -22.74
N LYS A 134 -18.54 14.23 -21.50
CA LYS A 134 -19.24 15.19 -20.61
C LYS A 134 -19.21 16.61 -21.15
N GLU A 135 -18.17 16.99 -21.86
CA GLU A 135 -18.02 18.28 -22.56
C GLU A 135 -18.83 18.35 -23.88
N GLY A 136 -19.53 17.28 -24.25
CA GLY A 136 -20.29 17.21 -25.51
C GLY A 136 -19.42 16.89 -26.74
N LYS A 137 -18.15 16.60 -26.56
CA LYS A 137 -17.17 16.29 -27.62
C LYS A 137 -17.18 14.81 -27.99
N ARG A 138 -18.35 14.29 -28.39
CA ARG A 138 -18.56 12.84 -28.60
C ARG A 138 -17.60 12.25 -29.64
N GLN A 139 -17.33 12.95 -30.75
CA GLN A 139 -16.45 12.41 -31.79
C GLN A 139 -15.03 12.30 -31.30
N GLU A 140 -14.51 13.33 -30.63
CA GLU A 140 -13.16 13.31 -30.01
C GLU A 140 -13.05 12.20 -28.98
N ALA A 141 -14.10 12.01 -28.14
CA ALA A 141 -14.15 10.92 -27.17
C ALA A 141 -14.08 9.53 -27.83
N MET A 142 -14.79 9.33 -28.93
CA MET A 142 -14.76 8.08 -29.71
C MET A 142 -13.40 7.85 -30.36
N ASP A 143 -12.81 8.87 -30.97
CA ASP A 143 -11.49 8.79 -31.57
C ASP A 143 -10.43 8.45 -30.54
N TYR A 144 -10.51 9.05 -29.34
CA TYR A 144 -9.63 8.74 -28.21
C TYR A 144 -9.75 7.28 -27.77
N VAL A 145 -10.97 6.75 -27.60
CA VAL A 145 -11.20 5.32 -27.25
C VAL A 145 -10.63 4.39 -28.32
N LEU A 146 -10.84 4.71 -29.60
CA LEU A 146 -10.38 3.87 -30.72
C LEU A 146 -8.86 3.87 -30.89
N ALA A 147 -8.15 4.87 -30.37
CA ALA A 147 -6.69 4.89 -30.31
C ALA A 147 -6.11 3.93 -29.27
N HIS A 148 -6.90 3.49 -28.28
CA HIS A 148 -6.48 2.56 -27.26
C HIS A 148 -6.63 1.10 -27.70
N ARG A 149 -5.74 0.24 -27.22
CA ARG A 149 -5.69 -1.19 -27.60
C ARG A 149 -6.77 -2.05 -26.92
N GLY A 150 -7.37 -1.55 -25.82
CA GLY A 150 -8.30 -2.33 -24.97
C GLY A 150 -7.60 -3.41 -24.17
N ASN A 151 -8.39 -4.30 -23.54
CA ASN A 151 -7.90 -5.33 -22.61
C ASN A 151 -7.67 -6.69 -23.27
N TYR A 152 -7.17 -6.73 -24.53
CA TYR A 152 -6.89 -7.98 -25.21
C TYR A 152 -5.54 -7.92 -25.92
N GLY A 153 -4.57 -8.65 -25.39
CA GLY A 153 -3.22 -8.76 -25.97
C GLY A 153 -2.34 -7.52 -25.80
N CYS A 154 -2.77 -6.50 -25.06
CA CYS A 154 -1.92 -5.36 -24.76
C CYS A 154 -0.91 -5.70 -23.65
N THR A 155 0.16 -4.90 -23.60
CA THR A 155 1.26 -5.08 -22.64
C THR A 155 1.10 -4.10 -21.49
N VAL A 156 1.17 -4.61 -20.26
CA VAL A 156 1.14 -3.85 -19.00
C VAL A 156 2.47 -3.99 -18.30
N GLY A 157 3.02 -2.89 -17.81
CA GLY A 157 4.25 -2.85 -17.06
C GLY A 157 3.99 -2.75 -15.55
N ILE A 158 4.58 -3.63 -14.77
CA ILE A 158 4.56 -3.60 -13.31
C ILE A 158 5.98 -3.26 -12.82
N ILE A 159 6.12 -2.15 -12.11
CA ILE A 159 7.38 -1.72 -11.50
C ILE A 159 7.34 -2.08 -10.02
N GLY A 160 8.13 -3.09 -9.62
CA GLY A 160 8.13 -3.67 -8.28
C GLY A 160 7.19 -4.86 -8.15
N ALA A 161 7.76 -6.06 -7.94
CA ALA A 161 7.04 -7.32 -7.70
C ALA A 161 7.03 -7.70 -6.21
N GLY A 162 6.90 -6.71 -5.33
CA GLY A 162 6.67 -6.91 -3.89
C GLY A 162 5.31 -7.54 -3.61
N MET A 163 4.73 -7.28 -2.43
CA MET A 163 3.44 -7.84 -2.05
C MET A 163 2.31 -7.38 -3.01
N ILE A 164 2.19 -6.06 -3.21
CA ILE A 164 1.13 -5.47 -4.05
C ILE A 164 1.32 -5.83 -5.51
N GLY A 165 2.54 -5.61 -6.05
CA GLY A 165 2.80 -5.90 -7.47
C GLY A 165 2.62 -7.37 -7.82
N ALA A 166 3.05 -8.30 -6.95
CA ALA A 166 2.83 -9.73 -7.16
C ALA A 166 1.33 -10.10 -7.13
N LEU A 167 0.55 -9.53 -6.19
CA LEU A 167 -0.89 -9.77 -6.12
C LEU A 167 -1.61 -9.16 -7.33
N THR A 168 -1.21 -7.96 -7.77
CA THR A 168 -1.71 -7.35 -9.01
C THR A 168 -1.46 -8.26 -10.21
N ILE A 169 -0.25 -8.82 -10.34
CA ILE A 169 0.09 -9.77 -11.41
C ILE A 169 -0.82 -11.01 -11.35
N GLU A 170 -1.04 -11.58 -10.17
CA GLU A 170 -1.93 -12.75 -10.01
C GLU A 170 -3.37 -12.43 -10.43
N LEU A 171 -3.91 -11.28 -10.03
CA LEU A 171 -5.25 -10.85 -10.43
C LEU A 171 -5.36 -10.59 -11.94
N LEU A 172 -4.31 -10.05 -12.56
CA LEU A 172 -4.26 -9.79 -14.01
C LEU A 172 -4.28 -11.08 -14.86
N LYS A 173 -3.96 -12.25 -14.30
CA LYS A 173 -4.04 -13.54 -14.99
C LYS A 173 -5.44 -13.90 -15.47
N ALA A 174 -6.48 -13.31 -14.88
CA ALA A 174 -7.86 -13.47 -15.35
C ALA A 174 -8.10 -12.84 -16.73
N PHE A 175 -7.19 -11.98 -17.20
CA PHE A 175 -7.30 -11.23 -18.45
C PHE A 175 -6.23 -11.67 -19.44
N LYS A 176 -6.50 -11.50 -20.76
CA LYS A 176 -5.52 -11.82 -21.82
C LYS A 176 -4.56 -10.64 -22.05
N LEU A 177 -3.77 -10.32 -21.02
CA LEU A 177 -2.76 -9.27 -21.04
C LEU A 177 -1.35 -9.89 -21.02
N LYS A 178 -0.39 -9.21 -21.64
CA LYS A 178 1.04 -9.51 -21.43
C LYS A 178 1.56 -8.62 -20.31
N VAL A 179 2.22 -9.22 -19.30
CA VAL A 179 2.77 -8.47 -18.18
C VAL A 179 4.29 -8.48 -18.24
N LEU A 180 4.90 -7.28 -18.32
CA LEU A 180 6.33 -7.05 -18.15
C LEU A 180 6.60 -6.57 -16.73
N VAL A 181 7.71 -7.00 -16.13
CA VAL A 181 8.05 -6.64 -14.75
C VAL A 181 9.47 -6.10 -14.66
N PHE A 182 9.61 -4.96 -13.98
CA PHE A 182 10.88 -4.52 -13.45
C PHE A 182 10.90 -4.69 -11.94
N ASP A 183 11.82 -5.51 -11.45
CA ASP A 183 12.15 -5.60 -10.02
C ASP A 183 13.57 -6.18 -9.89
N PRO A 184 14.53 -5.44 -9.31
CA PRO A 184 15.92 -5.91 -9.20
C PRO A 184 16.08 -7.11 -8.28
N PHE A 185 15.10 -7.40 -7.42
CA PHE A 185 15.11 -8.51 -6.46
C PHE A 185 14.26 -9.71 -6.91
N LEU A 186 13.58 -9.63 -8.05
CA LEU A 186 12.78 -10.72 -8.57
C LEU A 186 13.70 -11.80 -9.17
N SER A 187 13.73 -12.99 -8.58
CA SER A 187 14.48 -14.13 -9.12
C SER A 187 13.81 -14.68 -10.39
N ASP A 188 14.58 -15.36 -11.23
CA ASP A 188 14.05 -16.00 -12.45
C ASP A 188 12.99 -17.05 -12.11
N GLU A 189 13.24 -17.88 -11.08
CA GLU A 189 12.27 -18.86 -10.59
C GLU A 189 10.93 -18.21 -10.16
N ARG A 190 11.00 -17.08 -9.44
CA ARG A 190 9.79 -16.36 -9.02
C ARG A 190 9.08 -15.70 -10.20
N ALA A 191 9.82 -15.18 -11.17
CA ALA A 191 9.25 -14.61 -12.40
C ALA A 191 8.52 -15.68 -13.21
N GLU A 192 9.10 -16.88 -13.36
CA GLU A 192 8.47 -18.01 -14.01
C GLU A 192 7.19 -18.44 -13.29
N LYS A 193 7.23 -18.56 -11.96
CA LYS A 193 6.05 -18.89 -11.14
C LYS A 193 4.93 -17.85 -11.27
N LEU A 194 5.27 -16.57 -11.36
CA LEU A 194 4.33 -15.49 -11.61
C LEU A 194 3.82 -15.47 -13.07
N GLY A 195 4.53 -16.12 -13.99
CA GLY A 195 4.20 -16.15 -15.42
C GLY A 195 4.47 -14.82 -16.11
N VAL A 196 5.53 -14.10 -15.71
CA VAL A 196 5.88 -12.76 -16.19
C VAL A 196 7.26 -12.72 -16.82
N GLU A 197 7.48 -11.74 -17.71
CA GLU A 197 8.77 -11.44 -18.32
C GLU A 197 9.46 -10.30 -17.57
N ARG A 198 10.68 -10.56 -17.07
CA ARG A 198 11.53 -9.52 -16.47
C ARG A 198 12.17 -8.65 -17.53
N CYS A 199 12.21 -7.34 -17.31
CA CYS A 199 12.87 -6.42 -18.24
C CYS A 199 13.39 -5.15 -17.54
N SER A 200 14.02 -4.24 -18.29
CA SER A 200 14.48 -2.95 -17.79
C SER A 200 13.31 -1.95 -17.67
N LEU A 201 13.52 -0.85 -16.93
CA LEU A 201 12.56 0.26 -16.86
C LEU A 201 12.32 0.88 -18.23
N GLU A 202 13.39 1.09 -19.04
CA GLU A 202 13.29 1.66 -20.36
C GLU A 202 12.37 0.83 -21.25
N ARG A 203 12.43 -0.48 -21.15
CA ARG A 203 11.57 -1.36 -21.92
C ARG A 203 10.12 -1.30 -21.44
N ILE A 204 9.88 -1.19 -20.14
CA ILE A 204 8.53 -0.97 -19.58
C ILE A 204 7.95 0.32 -20.14
N PHE A 205 8.69 1.41 -20.06
CA PHE A 205 8.20 2.71 -20.53
C PHE A 205 7.99 2.78 -22.04
N SER A 206 8.79 2.04 -22.84
CA SER A 206 8.69 2.07 -24.31
C SER A 206 7.70 1.06 -24.92
N GLU A 207 7.32 -0.01 -24.19
CA GLU A 207 6.47 -1.08 -24.77
C GLU A 207 5.06 -1.18 -24.14
N CYS A 208 4.85 -0.64 -22.94
CA CYS A 208 3.61 -0.86 -22.20
C CYS A 208 2.58 0.23 -22.45
N SER A 209 1.31 -0.16 -22.57
CA SER A 209 0.17 0.76 -22.65
C SER A 209 -0.24 1.31 -21.28
N VAL A 210 -0.02 0.54 -20.22
CA VAL A 210 -0.19 0.99 -18.84
C VAL A 210 1.04 0.58 -18.04
N ILE A 211 1.55 1.52 -17.24
CA ILE A 211 2.74 1.36 -16.41
C ILE A 211 2.33 1.63 -14.98
N SER A 212 2.40 0.62 -14.12
CA SER A 212 1.97 0.71 -12.72
C SER A 212 3.15 0.59 -11.75
N ASN A 213 3.29 1.59 -10.86
CA ASN A 213 4.38 1.65 -9.88
C ASN A 213 3.98 1.08 -8.52
N HIS A 214 4.76 0.12 -8.04
CA HIS A 214 4.63 -0.55 -6.73
C HIS A 214 5.97 -0.70 -6.00
N LEU A 215 6.93 0.17 -6.31
CA LEU A 215 8.23 0.18 -5.62
C LEU A 215 8.06 0.52 -4.13
N ALA A 216 8.92 -0.05 -3.29
CA ALA A 216 9.05 0.40 -1.91
C ALA A 216 9.70 1.79 -1.84
N ASN A 217 9.29 2.63 -0.88
CA ASN A 217 9.88 3.95 -0.69
C ASN A 217 11.16 3.85 0.16
N ASN A 218 12.30 4.04 -0.49
CA ASN A 218 13.62 4.06 0.15
C ASN A 218 14.58 4.96 -0.63
N ALA A 219 15.79 5.14 -0.08
CA ALA A 219 16.79 6.02 -0.68
C ALA A 219 17.20 5.64 -2.12
N GLN A 220 17.05 4.37 -2.51
CA GLN A 220 17.43 3.87 -3.84
C GLN A 220 16.34 4.13 -4.88
N THR A 221 15.08 4.18 -4.46
CA THR A 221 13.92 4.35 -5.34
C THR A 221 13.46 5.80 -5.46
N LYS A 222 13.91 6.69 -4.56
CA LYS A 222 13.58 8.12 -4.59
C LYS A 222 14.02 8.75 -5.91
N GLY A 223 13.07 9.38 -6.62
CA GLY A 223 13.31 10.03 -7.91
C GLY A 223 13.77 9.10 -9.04
N MET A 224 13.57 7.78 -8.88
CA MET A 224 13.96 6.79 -9.88
C MET A 224 13.19 6.96 -11.19
N LEU A 225 11.90 7.31 -11.11
CA LEU A 225 11.02 7.51 -12.25
C LEU A 225 11.09 8.98 -12.68
N ASN A 226 11.82 9.24 -13.74
CA ASN A 226 12.24 10.58 -14.17
C ASN A 226 11.95 10.84 -15.67
N GLY A 227 12.25 12.03 -16.15
CA GLY A 227 11.96 12.50 -17.50
C GLY A 227 12.56 11.65 -18.62
N LYS A 228 13.70 10.98 -18.39
CA LYS A 228 14.26 10.07 -19.39
C LYS A 228 13.35 8.87 -19.65
N LEU A 229 12.69 8.37 -18.59
CA LEU A 229 11.74 7.28 -18.68
C LEU A 229 10.41 7.77 -19.25
N PHE A 230 9.86 8.88 -18.74
CA PHE A 230 8.59 9.42 -19.24
C PHE A 230 8.64 9.79 -20.73
N ALA A 231 9.79 10.25 -21.23
CA ALA A 231 10.00 10.52 -22.65
C ALA A 231 9.95 9.28 -23.57
N LEU A 232 10.02 8.07 -23.00
CA LEU A 232 9.89 6.81 -23.76
C LEU A 232 8.45 6.34 -23.88
N MET A 233 7.50 6.92 -23.14
CA MET A 233 6.10 6.50 -23.18
C MET A 233 5.51 6.63 -24.56
N GLN A 234 4.78 5.59 -25.00
CA GLN A 234 4.07 5.60 -26.26
C GLN A 234 2.85 6.53 -26.18
N ASP A 235 2.40 7.01 -27.33
CA ASP A 235 1.12 7.72 -27.42
C ASP A 235 -0.01 6.88 -26.80
N TYR A 236 -0.88 7.56 -26.06
CA TYR A 236 -2.01 6.96 -25.32
C TYR A 236 -1.62 6.03 -24.17
N ALA A 237 -0.35 6.01 -23.75
CA ALA A 237 0.04 5.26 -22.57
C ALA A 237 -0.39 5.96 -21.28
N THR A 238 -0.64 5.15 -20.24
CA THR A 238 -1.01 5.63 -18.92
C THR A 238 0.06 5.26 -17.89
N PHE A 239 0.50 6.23 -17.09
CA PHE A 239 1.30 6.00 -15.88
C PHE A 239 0.38 6.00 -14.66
N LEU A 240 0.42 4.92 -13.87
CA LEU A 240 -0.35 4.71 -12.66
C LEU A 240 0.57 4.64 -11.44
N ASN A 241 0.32 5.46 -10.43
CA ASN A 241 1.09 5.45 -9.18
C ASN A 241 0.20 5.23 -7.95
N THR A 242 0.23 4.00 -7.43
CA THR A 242 -0.32 3.61 -6.12
C THR A 242 0.78 3.23 -5.12
N GLY A 243 2.05 3.51 -5.48
CA GLY A 243 3.22 3.29 -4.63
C GLY A 243 3.46 4.44 -3.65
N ARG A 244 4.40 5.33 -3.99
CA ARG A 244 4.65 6.58 -3.25
C ARG A 244 5.04 7.68 -4.23
N GLY A 245 4.69 8.94 -3.91
CA GLY A 245 5.04 10.11 -4.72
C GLY A 245 6.54 10.32 -4.86
N ALA A 246 7.28 10.12 -3.78
CA ALA A 246 8.74 10.34 -3.74
C ALA A 246 9.57 9.54 -4.78
N GLN A 247 9.01 8.51 -5.39
CA GLN A 247 9.66 7.73 -6.45
C GLN A 247 9.63 8.44 -7.80
N VAL A 248 8.74 9.40 -7.97
CA VAL A 248 8.50 10.16 -9.21
C VAL A 248 9.17 11.53 -9.11
N VAL A 249 9.83 11.95 -10.17
CA VAL A 249 10.21 13.36 -10.37
C VAL A 249 9.00 14.05 -10.99
N GLU A 250 8.19 14.73 -10.16
CA GLU A 250 6.88 15.25 -10.57
C GLU A 250 6.95 16.30 -11.67
N GLU A 251 7.96 17.19 -11.62
CA GLU A 251 8.20 18.18 -12.67
C GLU A 251 8.45 17.52 -14.03
N ASP A 252 9.19 16.40 -14.05
CA ASP A 252 9.47 15.66 -15.28
C ASP A 252 8.21 14.97 -15.83
N LEU A 253 7.36 14.45 -14.94
CA LEU A 253 6.07 13.87 -15.34
C LEU A 253 5.14 14.95 -15.88
N ILE A 254 5.04 16.10 -15.22
CA ILE A 254 4.25 17.26 -15.70
C ILE A 254 4.73 17.68 -17.09
N GLU A 255 6.05 17.83 -17.28
CA GLU A 255 6.62 18.20 -18.57
C GLU A 255 6.26 17.19 -19.68
N ALA A 256 6.32 15.89 -19.38
CA ALA A 256 5.95 14.85 -20.34
C ALA A 256 4.47 14.90 -20.72
N LEU A 257 3.58 15.11 -19.74
CA LEU A 257 2.12 15.22 -19.94
C LEU A 257 1.72 16.48 -20.72
N GLU A 258 2.43 17.60 -20.53
CA GLU A 258 2.23 18.83 -21.30
C GLU A 258 2.73 18.69 -22.75
N LYS A 259 3.87 18.03 -22.96
CA LYS A 259 4.44 17.80 -24.30
C LYS A 259 3.64 16.80 -25.11
N ASN A 260 3.08 15.80 -24.47
CA ASN A 260 2.27 14.79 -25.13
C ASN A 260 0.91 14.64 -24.43
N PRO A 261 -0.11 15.41 -24.86
CA PRO A 261 -1.44 15.37 -24.25
C PRO A 261 -2.20 14.04 -24.43
N THR A 262 -1.68 13.10 -25.22
CA THR A 262 -2.26 11.76 -25.35
C THR A 262 -1.90 10.85 -24.15
N LEU A 263 -0.83 11.17 -23.43
CA LEU A 263 -0.46 10.47 -22.20
C LEU A 263 -1.47 10.76 -21.09
N THR A 264 -1.64 9.81 -20.19
CA THR A 264 -2.47 9.97 -18.99
C THR A 264 -1.66 9.60 -17.75
N ALA A 265 -1.86 10.32 -16.65
CA ALA A 265 -1.36 9.94 -15.33
C ALA A 265 -2.54 9.73 -14.37
N VAL A 266 -2.52 8.60 -13.63
CA VAL A 266 -3.45 8.30 -12.54
C VAL A 266 -2.63 8.21 -11.27
N LEU A 267 -2.79 9.17 -10.38
CA LEU A 267 -1.93 9.38 -9.22
C LEU A 267 -2.76 9.30 -7.94
N ASP A 268 -2.59 8.23 -7.20
CA ASP A 268 -3.18 8.07 -5.87
C ASP A 268 -2.28 8.65 -4.78
N VAL A 269 -1.02 8.88 -5.11
CA VAL A 269 0.02 9.42 -4.21
C VAL A 269 0.90 10.43 -4.93
N THR A 270 1.36 11.46 -4.19
CA THR A 270 2.22 12.55 -4.68
C THR A 270 3.30 12.92 -3.66
N GLU A 271 4.23 13.83 -4.01
CA GLU A 271 5.27 14.34 -3.10
C GLU A 271 5.50 15.85 -3.33
N PRO A 272 5.01 16.76 -2.46
CA PRO A 272 4.30 16.46 -1.21
C PRO A 272 2.90 15.88 -1.43
N GLU A 273 2.34 15.30 -0.37
CA GLU A 273 0.97 14.81 -0.34
C GLU A 273 0.16 15.57 0.73
N PRO A 274 -0.92 16.29 0.37
CA PRO A 274 -1.40 16.53 -1.01
C PRO A 274 -0.42 17.38 -1.84
N PRO A 275 -0.58 17.44 -3.18
CA PRO A 275 0.23 18.33 -4.03
C PRO A 275 0.16 19.79 -3.56
N LEU A 276 1.21 20.56 -3.86
CA LEU A 276 1.18 22.01 -3.57
C LEU A 276 -0.03 22.66 -4.26
N PRO A 277 -0.62 23.73 -3.65
CA PRO A 277 -1.84 24.36 -4.16
C PRO A 277 -1.76 24.88 -5.60
N ASP A 278 -0.55 25.18 -6.08
CA ASP A 278 -0.26 25.64 -7.44
C ASP A 278 0.23 24.54 -8.38
N SER A 279 0.20 23.28 -7.94
CA SER A 279 0.63 22.16 -8.76
C SER A 279 -0.23 22.03 -10.02
N LYS A 280 0.44 21.85 -11.16
CA LYS A 280 -0.20 21.60 -12.45
C LYS A 280 -1.01 20.29 -12.49
N PHE A 281 -0.76 19.36 -11.56
CA PHE A 281 -1.58 18.16 -11.42
C PHE A 281 -3.07 18.46 -11.20
N TYR A 282 -3.43 19.60 -10.60
CA TYR A 282 -4.82 20.00 -10.43
C TYR A 282 -5.49 20.54 -11.72
N THR A 283 -4.71 20.93 -12.72
CA THR A 283 -5.23 21.64 -13.91
C THR A 283 -5.04 20.88 -15.21
N LEU A 284 -4.13 19.93 -15.27
CA LEU A 284 -3.90 19.13 -16.48
C LEU A 284 -5.09 18.18 -16.73
N PRO A 285 -5.69 18.20 -17.93
CA PRO A 285 -6.89 17.42 -18.25
C PRO A 285 -6.61 15.91 -18.38
N ASN A 286 -5.36 15.53 -18.51
CA ASN A 286 -4.88 14.15 -18.61
C ASN A 286 -4.26 13.63 -17.31
N VAL A 287 -4.55 14.30 -16.18
CA VAL A 287 -4.19 13.85 -14.82
C VAL A 287 -5.44 13.52 -14.05
N ILE A 288 -5.45 12.36 -13.42
CA ILE A 288 -6.47 11.90 -12.47
C ILE A 288 -5.80 11.79 -11.10
N LEU A 289 -6.29 12.57 -10.13
CA LEU A 289 -5.84 12.52 -8.75
C LEU A 289 -6.88 11.82 -7.89
N THR A 290 -6.43 10.90 -7.03
CA THR A 290 -7.24 10.31 -5.96
C THR A 290 -6.59 10.58 -4.60
N PRO A 291 -7.37 10.66 -3.51
CA PRO A 291 -6.87 11.11 -2.22
C PRO A 291 -6.25 9.98 -1.39
N HIS A 292 -5.28 9.24 -1.94
CA HIS A 292 -4.64 8.06 -1.34
C HIS A 292 -5.70 7.00 -0.97
N ALA A 293 -6.56 6.68 -1.93
CA ALA A 293 -7.75 5.85 -1.73
C ALA A 293 -7.56 4.38 -2.12
N ALA A 294 -6.40 4.01 -2.68
CA ALA A 294 -6.16 2.64 -3.13
C ALA A 294 -6.05 1.63 -1.98
N GLY A 295 -5.66 2.06 -0.78
CA GLY A 295 -5.60 1.21 0.41
C GLY A 295 -6.98 0.85 0.97
N SER A 296 -6.99 0.10 2.08
CA SER A 296 -8.22 -0.29 2.74
C SER A 296 -9.13 0.90 3.09
N GLN A 297 -10.42 0.74 2.85
CA GLN A 297 -11.48 1.71 3.12
C GLN A 297 -12.62 1.03 3.87
N SER A 298 -13.25 1.74 4.83
CA SER A 298 -14.46 1.27 5.53
C SER A 298 -14.36 -0.20 6.00
N ASP A 299 -15.22 -1.08 5.53
CA ASP A 299 -15.27 -2.50 5.94
C ASP A 299 -14.00 -3.29 5.59
N GLU A 300 -13.19 -2.83 4.63
CA GLU A 300 -11.91 -3.46 4.31
C GLU A 300 -10.91 -3.35 5.48
N PHE A 301 -11.08 -2.37 6.38
CA PHE A 301 -10.29 -2.26 7.61
C PHE A 301 -10.39 -3.53 8.48
N HIS A 302 -11.54 -4.18 8.48
CA HIS A 302 -11.78 -5.38 9.28
C HIS A 302 -10.85 -6.54 8.90
N ARG A 303 -10.46 -6.66 7.61
CA ARG A 303 -9.46 -7.64 7.17
C ARG A 303 -8.12 -7.49 7.91
N MET A 304 -7.73 -6.26 8.26
CA MET A 304 -6.48 -6.03 8.99
C MET A 304 -6.55 -6.55 10.43
N SER A 305 -7.68 -6.36 11.10
CA SER A 305 -7.87 -6.90 12.46
C SER A 305 -7.98 -8.42 12.45
N GLU A 306 -8.63 -9.03 11.45
CA GLU A 306 -8.65 -10.47 11.27
C GLU A 306 -7.24 -11.06 11.14
N TYR A 307 -6.37 -10.43 10.33
CA TYR A 307 -4.97 -10.87 10.20
C TYR A 307 -4.22 -10.77 11.51
N ALA A 308 -4.39 -9.67 12.26
CA ALA A 308 -3.77 -9.48 13.56
C ALA A 308 -4.19 -10.55 14.57
N VAL A 309 -5.50 -10.88 14.63
CA VAL A 309 -6.02 -11.93 15.52
C VAL A 309 -5.59 -13.32 15.07
N ASN A 310 -5.53 -13.59 13.75
CA ASN A 310 -5.01 -14.85 13.22
C ASN A 310 -3.55 -15.08 13.61
N GLU A 311 -2.70 -14.05 13.57
CA GLU A 311 -1.30 -14.15 13.99
C GLU A 311 -1.17 -14.39 15.50
N TYR A 312 -2.04 -13.78 16.32
CA TYR A 312 -2.12 -14.07 17.74
C TYR A 312 -2.44 -15.55 17.99
N GLU A 313 -3.49 -16.08 17.36
CA GLU A 313 -3.87 -17.50 17.53
C GLU A 313 -2.75 -18.45 17.13
N LYS A 314 -2.08 -18.19 16.00
CA LYS A 314 -0.92 -18.97 15.58
C LYS A 314 0.21 -18.93 16.62
N LEU A 315 0.53 -17.72 17.10
CA LEU A 315 1.60 -17.52 18.07
C LEU A 315 1.35 -18.31 19.35
N VAL A 316 0.15 -18.18 19.94
CA VAL A 316 -0.18 -18.83 21.24
C VAL A 316 -0.40 -20.35 21.11
N SER A 317 -0.79 -20.83 19.93
CA SER A 317 -0.91 -22.26 19.63
C SER A 317 0.40 -22.92 19.16
N GLY A 318 1.50 -22.15 19.07
CA GLY A 318 2.80 -22.64 18.58
C GLY A 318 2.83 -22.96 17.08
N GLN A 319 1.89 -22.45 16.32
CA GLN A 319 1.87 -22.59 14.85
C GLN A 319 2.80 -21.55 14.20
N PRO A 320 3.32 -21.83 12.98
CA PRO A 320 4.12 -20.86 12.25
C PRO A 320 3.33 -19.57 11.95
N THR A 321 3.88 -18.42 12.35
CA THR A 321 3.34 -17.11 12.02
C THR A 321 3.77 -16.68 10.61
N SER A 322 3.01 -15.76 10.00
CA SER A 322 3.21 -15.35 8.60
C SER A 322 3.69 -13.91 8.46
N TYR A 323 3.34 -13.05 9.41
CA TYR A 323 3.48 -11.59 9.28
C TYR A 323 4.30 -10.95 10.40
N GLU A 324 5.25 -11.72 10.98
CA GLU A 324 6.23 -11.19 11.94
C GLU A 324 7.21 -10.24 11.23
N VAL A 325 7.36 -9.04 11.77
CA VAL A 325 8.30 -8.03 11.28
C VAL A 325 9.67 -8.25 11.91
N THR A 326 10.71 -8.29 11.08
CA THR A 326 12.10 -8.40 11.53
C THR A 326 12.85 -7.07 11.34
N LEU A 327 13.96 -6.87 12.06
CA LEU A 327 14.82 -5.69 11.88
C LEU A 327 15.30 -5.55 10.43
N LYS A 328 15.61 -6.67 9.76
CA LYS A 328 16.00 -6.67 8.35
C LYS A 328 14.89 -6.17 7.43
N MET A 329 13.64 -6.54 7.71
CA MET A 329 12.50 -6.05 6.91
C MET A 329 12.33 -4.54 7.07
N LEU A 330 12.58 -3.97 8.25
CA LEU A 330 12.50 -2.53 8.49
C LEU A 330 13.50 -1.69 7.67
N GLU A 331 14.50 -2.33 7.03
CA GLU A 331 15.42 -1.64 6.12
C GLU A 331 14.82 -1.41 4.73
N THR A 332 13.81 -2.19 4.34
CA THR A 332 13.28 -2.23 2.97
C THR A 332 11.76 -2.11 2.85
N MET A 333 11.02 -2.35 3.94
CA MET A 333 9.56 -2.19 3.92
C MET A 333 9.15 -0.72 4.11
N ALA A 334 7.99 -0.34 3.55
CA ALA A 334 7.42 1.00 3.65
C ALA A 334 6.77 1.25 5.00
#